data_6931dbc25e31ee6952d7a5ff2570706b
#
_entry.id   6931dbc25e31ee6952d7a5ff2570706b
#
_cell.length_a   1.000
_cell.length_b   1.000
_cell.length_c   1.000
_cell.angle_alpha   90.00
_cell.angle_beta   90.00
_cell.angle_gamma   90.00
#
_symmetry.space_group_name_H-M   'P 1'
#
loop_
_entity.id
_entity.type
_entity.pdbx_description
1 polymer ?
#
loop_
_entity_poly.entity_id
_entity_poly.type
_entity_poly.pdbx_seq_one_letter_code
_entity_poly.pdbx_strand_id
1 'polypeptide(L)'
;MRRVLFIVVALLVMVAGCKNRDKNIVVTPPTSLEVGATEMSVSCEAQKAQFEVVCNEAFDVEIEAEWLRLYNIREEEGAKIVVVSIEANDTAEERSAEVVIVAGELRHMVTITQSGAVVTSMEVAIGHSNKHMSSPKWGGEAVSGTINWGDGSVEAYAEGATHDYADAESHTAVFTMSGTSSFEIEAIGDMESLTIAVE
;
A
#
# COMPACT_ATOMS: atom_id res chain seq x y z
N MET A 1 5.95 31.09 -8.80
CA MET A 1 4.52 31.41 -8.63
C MET A 1 3.89 31.61 -10.00
N ARG A 2 3.24 30.59 -10.51
CA ARG A 2 2.51 30.64 -11.79
C ARG A 2 1.02 30.68 -11.45
N ARG A 3 0.41 31.84 -11.64
CA ARG A 3 -1.04 32.01 -11.47
C ARG A 3 -1.72 31.41 -12.71
N VAL A 4 -2.51 30.36 -12.52
CA VAL A 4 -3.40 29.83 -13.56
C VAL A 4 -4.64 30.71 -13.59
N LEU A 5 -4.84 31.40 -14.72
CA LEU A 5 -5.99 32.26 -14.97
C LEU A 5 -7.12 31.37 -15.53
N PHE A 6 -8.14 31.12 -14.75
CA PHE A 6 -9.35 30.46 -15.23
C PHE A 6 -10.22 31.48 -15.98
N ILE A 7 -10.44 31.22 -17.28
CA ILE A 7 -11.38 32.01 -18.10
C ILE A 7 -12.75 31.35 -17.98
N VAL A 8 -13.65 31.98 -17.20
CA VAL A 8 -15.07 31.63 -17.18
C VAL A 8 -15.72 32.23 -18.43
N VAL A 9 -16.07 31.37 -19.40
CA VAL A 9 -16.87 31.80 -20.56
C VAL A 9 -18.34 31.84 -20.14
N ALA A 10 -18.82 33.03 -19.79
CA ALA A 10 -20.26 33.26 -19.60
C ALA A 10 -20.94 33.37 -20.95
N LEU A 11 -21.70 32.33 -21.33
CA LEU A 11 -22.56 32.37 -22.50
C LEU A 11 -23.82 33.21 -22.20
N LEU A 12 -23.82 34.47 -22.67
CA LEU A 12 -24.99 35.34 -22.55
C LEU A 12 -25.99 35.01 -23.63
N VAL A 13 -27.05 34.27 -23.30
CA VAL A 13 -28.19 34.06 -24.24
C VAL A 13 -29.14 35.22 -24.12
N MET A 14 -29.17 36.09 -25.10
CA MET A 14 -30.19 37.12 -25.23
C MET A 14 -31.50 36.48 -25.73
N VAL A 15 -32.50 36.39 -24.87
CA VAL A 15 -33.85 36.04 -25.28
C VAL A 15 -34.65 37.30 -25.46
N ALA A 16 -34.99 37.59 -26.75
CA ALA A 16 -35.92 38.68 -27.11
C ALA A 16 -37.36 38.32 -26.62
N GLY A 17 -37.97 39.29 -25.97
CA GLY A 17 -39.21 39.08 -25.23
C GLY A 17 -40.43 38.61 -26.00
N CYS A 18 -41.16 37.72 -25.36
CA CYS A 18 -42.61 37.60 -25.54
C CYS A 18 -43.24 37.62 -24.16
N LYS A 19 -44.15 38.58 -23.98
CA LYS A 19 -44.94 38.80 -22.78
C LYS A 19 -45.95 37.69 -22.62
N ASN A 20 -45.73 36.74 -21.68
CA ASN A 20 -46.82 35.94 -21.11
C ASN A 20 -46.44 35.32 -19.77
N ARG A 21 -47.27 35.69 -18.76
CA ARG A 21 -47.66 34.97 -17.56
C ARG A 21 -46.55 34.24 -16.78
N ASP A 22 -46.30 34.76 -15.61
CA ASP A 22 -45.59 34.21 -14.44
C ASP A 22 -45.78 32.69 -14.28
N LYS A 23 -44.90 31.94 -14.84
CA LYS A 23 -44.46 30.68 -14.26
C LYS A 23 -43.06 30.92 -13.78
N ASN A 24 -42.88 30.92 -12.46
CA ASN A 24 -41.58 30.79 -11.85
C ASN A 24 -40.95 29.51 -12.38
N ILE A 25 -40.21 29.61 -13.49
CA ILE A 25 -39.36 28.53 -13.97
C ILE A 25 -38.17 28.56 -13.02
N VAL A 26 -38.18 27.69 -12.00
CA VAL A 26 -37.00 27.42 -11.21
C VAL A 26 -36.05 26.68 -12.17
N VAL A 27 -35.14 27.43 -12.76
CA VAL A 27 -34.04 26.84 -13.52
C VAL A 27 -33.06 26.32 -12.48
N THR A 28 -33.14 25.03 -12.17
CA THR A 28 -32.08 24.39 -11.41
C THR A 28 -30.78 24.43 -12.24
N PRO A 29 -29.65 24.90 -11.67
CA PRO A 29 -28.39 24.82 -12.37
C PRO A 29 -28.08 23.36 -12.70
N PRO A 30 -27.38 23.09 -13.82
CA PRO A 30 -26.96 21.73 -14.14
C PRO A 30 -26.05 21.18 -13.02
N THR A 31 -26.14 19.88 -12.78
CA THR A 31 -25.26 19.19 -11.84
C THR A 31 -23.80 19.45 -12.23
N SER A 32 -22.98 19.86 -11.26
CA SER A 32 -21.53 20.03 -11.44
C SER A 32 -20.81 19.15 -10.44
N LEU A 33 -19.75 18.50 -10.90
CA LEU A 33 -18.88 17.65 -10.11
C LEU A 33 -17.43 17.93 -10.47
N GLU A 34 -16.66 18.40 -9.50
CA GLU A 34 -15.21 18.58 -9.60
C GLU A 34 -14.56 17.78 -8.47
N VAL A 35 -13.53 17.02 -8.79
CA VAL A 35 -12.78 16.18 -7.83
C VAL A 35 -11.31 16.57 -7.90
N GLY A 36 -10.72 16.86 -6.76
CA GLY A 36 -9.35 17.37 -6.64
C GLY A 36 -8.24 16.36 -6.97
N ALA A 37 -8.59 15.10 -7.23
CA ALA A 37 -7.64 14.05 -7.59
C ALA A 37 -8.24 13.12 -8.66
N THR A 38 -7.39 12.59 -9.53
CA THR A 38 -7.69 11.50 -10.47
C THR A 38 -6.89 10.25 -10.14
N GLU A 39 -5.71 10.44 -9.55
CA GLU A 39 -4.78 9.38 -9.16
C GLU A 39 -4.12 9.72 -7.82
N MET A 40 -3.89 8.71 -7.00
CA MET A 40 -3.22 8.83 -5.72
C MET A 40 -2.31 7.62 -5.51
N SER A 41 -1.04 7.85 -5.18
CA SER A 41 -0.10 6.80 -4.81
C SER A 41 0.12 6.82 -3.30
N VAL A 42 0.09 5.65 -2.68
CA VAL A 42 0.22 5.48 -1.23
C VAL A 42 1.21 4.36 -0.91
N SER A 43 1.81 4.39 0.29
CA SER A 43 2.71 3.33 0.76
C SER A 43 1.95 2.04 1.07
N CYS A 44 2.68 0.95 1.30
CA CYS A 44 2.12 -0.34 1.71
C CYS A 44 1.42 -0.32 3.07
N GLU A 45 1.74 0.65 3.92
CA GLU A 45 1.21 0.75 5.28
C GLU A 45 -0.29 1.06 5.31
N ALA A 46 -0.98 0.62 6.38
CA ALA A 46 -2.35 1.02 6.64
C ALA A 46 -2.42 2.53 6.90
N GLN A 47 -3.25 3.25 6.15
CA GLN A 47 -3.32 4.70 6.22
C GLN A 47 -4.68 5.25 5.78
N LYS A 48 -4.79 6.57 5.75
CA LYS A 48 -5.94 7.27 5.19
C LYS A 48 -5.49 8.18 4.06
N ALA A 49 -6.20 8.13 2.96
CA ALA A 49 -6.10 9.10 1.87
C ALA A 49 -7.31 10.03 1.88
N GLN A 50 -7.14 11.24 1.37
CA GLN A 50 -8.23 12.21 1.29
C GLN A 50 -8.13 13.04 0.01
N PHE A 51 -9.27 13.42 -0.52
CA PHE A 51 -9.37 14.32 -1.68
C PHE A 51 -10.62 15.18 -1.57
N GLU A 52 -10.58 16.32 -2.25
CA GLU A 52 -11.65 17.30 -2.28
C GLU A 52 -12.69 16.97 -3.35
N VAL A 53 -13.96 17.19 -3.02
CA VAL A 53 -15.09 17.09 -3.95
C VAL A 53 -15.92 18.37 -3.85
N VAL A 54 -16.05 19.08 -4.96
CA VAL A 54 -16.95 20.23 -5.11
C VAL A 54 -18.12 19.80 -5.98
N CYS A 55 -19.30 19.77 -5.38
CA CYS A 55 -20.53 19.36 -6.05
C CYS A 55 -21.69 20.24 -5.57
N ASN A 56 -22.55 20.68 -6.50
CA ASN A 56 -23.74 21.48 -6.19
C ASN A 56 -24.96 20.65 -5.78
N GLU A 57 -24.82 19.31 -5.79
CA GLU A 57 -25.84 18.35 -5.37
C GLU A 57 -25.27 17.32 -4.38
N ALA A 58 -26.13 16.45 -3.86
CA ALA A 58 -25.65 15.28 -3.11
C ALA A 58 -24.94 14.31 -4.03
N PHE A 59 -23.92 13.63 -3.53
CA PHE A 59 -23.19 12.59 -4.25
C PHE A 59 -22.99 11.35 -3.37
N ASP A 60 -22.81 10.22 -4.04
CA ASP A 60 -22.46 8.94 -3.44
C ASP A 60 -21.00 8.59 -3.73
N VAL A 61 -20.42 7.74 -2.89
CA VAL A 61 -19.05 7.22 -3.03
C VAL A 61 -19.15 5.70 -3.16
N GLU A 62 -18.76 5.17 -4.31
CA GLU A 62 -18.76 3.75 -4.60
C GLU A 62 -17.32 3.21 -4.52
N ILE A 63 -17.09 2.13 -3.77
CA ILE A 63 -15.80 1.46 -3.60
C ILE A 63 -16.08 -0.05 -3.66
N GLU A 64 -15.46 -0.75 -4.60
CA GLU A 64 -15.63 -2.21 -4.76
C GLU A 64 -14.51 -3.02 -4.09
N ALA A 65 -13.32 -2.43 -3.93
CA ALA A 65 -12.17 -3.11 -3.37
C ALA A 65 -12.31 -3.32 -1.86
N GLU A 66 -12.10 -4.55 -1.38
CA GLU A 66 -12.25 -4.91 0.03
C GLU A 66 -11.24 -4.21 0.95
N TRP A 67 -10.07 -3.84 0.44
CA TRP A 67 -8.99 -3.16 1.16
C TRP A 67 -9.15 -1.63 1.23
N LEU A 68 -10.18 -1.06 0.57
CA LEU A 68 -10.57 0.35 0.64
C LEU A 68 -11.94 0.49 1.28
N ARG A 69 -12.11 1.48 2.15
CA ARG A 69 -13.41 1.79 2.78
C ARG A 69 -13.59 3.29 2.91
N LEU A 70 -14.78 3.77 2.64
CA LEU A 70 -15.15 5.14 2.99
C LEU A 70 -15.08 5.30 4.52
N TYR A 71 -14.18 6.17 4.98
CA TYR A 71 -14.03 6.45 6.41
C TYR A 71 -15.02 7.53 6.88
N ASN A 72 -15.03 8.68 6.21
CA ASN A 72 -16.00 9.75 6.42
C ASN A 72 -16.00 10.75 5.26
N ILE A 73 -17.02 11.62 5.24
CA ILE A 73 -17.08 12.83 4.42
C ILE A 73 -17.27 14.00 5.39
N ARG A 74 -16.43 15.02 5.30
CA ARG A 74 -16.50 16.22 6.11
C ARG A 74 -16.61 17.46 5.22
N GLU A 75 -17.24 18.52 5.72
CA GLU A 75 -17.30 19.80 5.02
C GLU A 75 -16.13 20.70 5.48
N GLU A 76 -15.47 21.34 4.51
CA GLU A 76 -14.36 22.25 4.74
C GLU A 76 -14.38 23.35 3.67
N GLU A 77 -14.52 24.61 4.09
CA GLU A 77 -14.51 25.81 3.23
C GLU A 77 -15.45 25.77 2.00
N GLY A 78 -16.59 25.05 2.10
CA GLY A 78 -17.57 24.93 1.02
C GLY A 78 -17.33 23.76 0.05
N ALA A 79 -16.29 22.98 0.30
CA ALA A 79 -16.04 21.71 -0.37
C ALA A 79 -16.29 20.53 0.58
N LYS A 80 -16.42 19.34 0.04
CA LYS A 80 -16.48 18.10 0.82
C LYS A 80 -15.19 17.34 0.69
N ILE A 81 -14.58 17.00 1.82
CA ILE A 81 -13.39 16.16 1.86
C ILE A 81 -13.82 14.71 2.07
N VAL A 82 -13.61 13.90 1.06
CA VAL A 82 -13.78 12.45 1.12
C VAL A 82 -12.53 11.83 1.71
N VAL A 83 -12.67 11.06 2.78
CA VAL A 83 -11.57 10.34 3.45
C VAL A 83 -11.79 8.85 3.28
N VAL A 84 -10.82 8.17 2.72
CA VAL A 84 -10.79 6.73 2.48
C VAL A 84 -9.78 6.07 3.42
N SER A 85 -10.18 5.02 4.11
CA SER A 85 -9.29 4.15 4.88
C SER A 85 -8.73 3.08 3.98
N ILE A 86 -7.44 2.85 4.07
CA ILE A 86 -6.66 1.91 3.26
C ILE A 86 -6.02 0.89 4.20
N GLU A 87 -6.28 -0.39 3.97
CA GLU A 87 -5.66 -1.49 4.73
C GLU A 87 -4.21 -1.70 4.26
N ALA A 88 -3.33 -2.25 5.11
CA ALA A 88 -1.96 -2.57 4.74
C ALA A 88 -1.91 -3.53 3.55
N ASN A 89 -0.89 -3.38 2.72
CA ASN A 89 -0.56 -4.32 1.67
C ASN A 89 0.71 -5.09 2.06
N ASP A 90 0.50 -6.24 2.67
CA ASP A 90 1.59 -7.11 3.16
C ASP A 90 2.21 -7.97 2.04
N THR A 91 1.74 -7.81 0.79
CA THR A 91 2.30 -8.50 -0.38
C THR A 91 3.39 -7.66 -1.03
N ALA A 92 4.34 -8.30 -1.72
CA ALA A 92 5.36 -7.58 -2.48
C ALA A 92 4.82 -6.90 -3.75
N GLU A 93 3.58 -7.19 -4.14
CA GLU A 93 2.99 -6.66 -5.37
C GLU A 93 2.20 -5.38 -5.11
N GLU A 94 2.33 -4.43 -6.02
CA GLU A 94 1.49 -3.23 -6.06
C GLU A 94 0.03 -3.60 -6.35
N ARG A 95 -0.92 -2.88 -5.75
CA ARG A 95 -2.34 -3.04 -6.03
C ARG A 95 -3.01 -1.69 -6.29
N SER A 96 -4.04 -1.70 -7.15
CA SER A 96 -4.80 -0.51 -7.50
C SER A 96 -6.30 -0.76 -7.39
N ALA A 97 -7.04 0.27 -7.03
CA ALA A 97 -8.51 0.25 -7.03
C ALA A 97 -9.08 1.65 -7.28
N GLU A 98 -10.34 1.70 -7.67
CA GLU A 98 -11.05 2.92 -7.99
C GLU A 98 -12.01 3.30 -6.86
N VAL A 99 -12.05 4.60 -6.56
CA VAL A 99 -13.08 5.26 -5.77
C VAL A 99 -13.91 6.10 -6.73
N VAL A 100 -15.18 5.77 -6.90
CA VAL A 100 -16.07 6.45 -7.86
C VAL A 100 -17.00 7.40 -7.13
N ILE A 101 -16.97 8.67 -7.51
CA ILE A 101 -17.87 9.71 -7.02
C ILE A 101 -19.01 9.84 -8.02
N VAL A 102 -20.24 9.71 -7.55
CA VAL A 102 -21.45 9.72 -8.39
C VAL A 102 -22.38 10.85 -7.95
N ALA A 103 -22.64 11.79 -8.85
CA ALA A 103 -23.57 12.91 -8.64
C ALA A 103 -24.57 12.99 -9.79
N GLY A 104 -25.78 12.50 -9.59
CA GLY A 104 -26.78 12.34 -10.66
C GLY A 104 -26.25 11.44 -11.79
N GLU A 105 -26.08 11.99 -12.99
CA GLU A 105 -25.51 11.27 -14.14
C GLU A 105 -23.98 11.42 -14.26
N LEU A 106 -23.37 12.29 -13.45
CA LEU A 106 -21.93 12.53 -13.48
C LEU A 106 -21.20 11.50 -12.64
N ARG A 107 -20.09 11.01 -13.17
CA ARG A 107 -19.20 10.07 -12.50
C ARG A 107 -17.76 10.57 -12.62
N HIS A 108 -17.02 10.48 -11.52
CA HIS A 108 -15.59 10.75 -11.50
C HIS A 108 -14.87 9.61 -10.78
N MET A 109 -13.79 9.11 -11.35
CA MET A 109 -12.98 8.03 -10.79
C MET A 109 -11.68 8.59 -10.23
N VAL A 110 -11.34 8.14 -9.02
CA VAL A 110 -10.04 8.39 -8.39
C VAL A 110 -9.37 7.04 -8.23
N THR A 111 -8.28 6.81 -8.94
CA THR A 111 -7.48 5.59 -8.84
C THR A 111 -6.54 5.71 -7.65
N ILE A 112 -6.61 4.76 -6.72
CA ILE A 112 -5.67 4.65 -5.60
C ILE A 112 -4.76 3.48 -5.89
N THR A 113 -3.45 3.76 -6.00
CA THR A 113 -2.39 2.76 -6.20
C THR A 113 -1.59 2.65 -4.91
N GLN A 114 -1.55 1.44 -4.35
CA GLN A 114 -0.80 1.15 -3.14
C GLN A 114 0.41 0.27 -3.47
N SER A 115 1.60 0.71 -3.10
CA SER A 115 2.82 -0.08 -3.27
C SER A 115 2.76 -1.38 -2.50
N GLY A 116 3.50 -2.38 -2.97
CA GLY A 116 3.74 -3.60 -2.22
C GLY A 116 4.68 -3.37 -1.03
N ALA A 117 4.65 -4.26 -0.07
CA ALA A 117 5.62 -4.30 1.02
C ALA A 117 7.01 -4.57 0.46
N VAL A 118 8.00 -3.84 0.96
CA VAL A 118 9.40 -4.16 0.66
C VAL A 118 9.74 -5.42 1.46
N VAL A 119 9.87 -6.54 0.77
CA VAL A 119 10.35 -7.78 1.37
C VAL A 119 11.86 -7.65 1.49
N THR A 120 12.34 -7.25 2.66
CA THR A 120 13.77 -7.28 2.94
C THR A 120 14.19 -8.74 3.09
N SER A 121 15.05 -9.21 2.20
CA SER A 121 15.69 -10.52 2.34
C SER A 121 17.07 -10.36 2.98
N MET A 122 17.41 -11.29 3.85
CA MET A 122 18.72 -11.36 4.50
C MET A 122 19.30 -12.74 4.28
N GLU A 123 20.54 -12.78 3.79
CA GLU A 123 21.31 -14.00 3.73
C GLU A 123 22.42 -13.96 4.81
N VAL A 124 22.45 -14.99 5.65
CA VAL A 124 23.49 -15.17 6.67
C VAL A 124 24.17 -16.51 6.40
N ALA A 125 25.47 -16.47 6.12
CA ALA A 125 26.29 -17.65 5.94
C ALA A 125 27.26 -17.80 7.13
N ILE A 126 27.23 -18.98 7.77
CA ILE A 126 28.03 -19.31 8.95
C ILE A 126 28.90 -20.50 8.64
N GLY A 127 30.21 -20.29 8.57
CA GLY A 127 31.19 -21.36 8.48
C GLY A 127 31.52 -21.90 9.88
N HIS A 128 31.50 -23.21 10.04
CA HIS A 128 31.78 -23.89 11.30
C HIS A 128 32.27 -25.33 11.10
N SER A 129 32.83 -25.94 12.15
CA SER A 129 33.22 -27.35 12.18
C SER A 129 32.54 -28.12 13.33
N ASN A 130 31.39 -27.65 13.81
CA ASN A 130 30.60 -28.30 14.83
C ASN A 130 29.82 -29.50 14.29
N LYS A 131 29.65 -30.56 15.08
CA LYS A 131 28.78 -31.69 14.77
C LYS A 131 27.28 -31.41 14.97
N HIS A 132 26.97 -30.33 15.67
CA HIS A 132 25.61 -29.91 15.95
C HIS A 132 25.52 -28.40 15.80
N MET A 133 24.48 -27.91 15.08
CA MET A 133 24.23 -26.50 14.90
C MET A 133 22.75 -26.19 15.11
N SER A 134 22.47 -25.03 15.71
CA SER A 134 21.12 -24.46 15.79
C SER A 134 21.00 -23.26 14.87
N SER A 135 19.84 -23.08 14.27
CA SER A 135 19.50 -21.88 13.52
C SER A 135 19.61 -20.64 14.42
N PRO A 136 20.09 -19.50 13.93
CA PRO A 136 19.93 -18.21 14.58
C PRO A 136 18.46 -17.97 14.98
N LYS A 137 18.26 -17.15 16.02
CA LYS A 137 16.94 -16.61 16.34
C LYS A 137 16.67 -15.40 15.46
N TRP A 138 15.57 -15.38 14.77
CA TRP A 138 15.19 -14.33 13.84
C TRP A 138 14.06 -13.50 14.43
N GLY A 139 14.24 -12.18 14.46
CA GLY A 139 13.21 -11.22 14.86
C GLY A 139 12.63 -10.53 13.63
N GLY A 140 11.31 -10.39 13.59
CA GLY A 140 10.58 -9.75 12.49
C GLY A 140 9.11 -10.16 12.47
N GLU A 141 8.39 -9.67 11.47
CA GLU A 141 7.00 -10.05 11.21
C GLU A 141 6.95 -11.04 10.04
N ALA A 142 6.20 -12.13 10.21
CA ALA A 142 6.04 -13.17 9.19
C ALA A 142 7.37 -13.75 8.66
N VAL A 143 8.33 -14.00 9.56
CA VAL A 143 9.64 -14.56 9.22
C VAL A 143 9.49 -15.90 8.52
N SER A 144 10.09 -16.02 7.35
CA SER A 144 10.10 -17.24 6.52
C SER A 144 11.43 -17.35 5.77
N GLY A 145 11.75 -18.53 5.26
CA GLY A 145 12.98 -18.71 4.51
C GLY A 145 13.39 -20.14 4.32
N THR A 146 14.65 -20.32 3.94
CA THR A 146 15.28 -21.64 3.74
C THR A 146 16.59 -21.72 4.49
N ILE A 147 16.92 -22.90 4.95
CA ILE A 147 18.18 -23.26 5.57
C ILE A 147 18.89 -24.29 4.69
N ASN A 148 20.07 -23.93 4.21
CA ASN A 148 21.01 -24.88 3.60
C ASN A 148 22.11 -25.16 4.62
N TRP A 149 22.19 -26.36 5.16
CA TRP A 149 23.14 -26.70 6.21
C TRP A 149 24.59 -26.90 5.72
N GLY A 150 24.82 -26.90 4.41
CA GLY A 150 26.15 -26.96 3.83
C GLY A 150 26.69 -28.38 3.62
N ASP A 151 25.96 -29.40 4.00
CA ASP A 151 26.25 -30.82 3.78
C ASP A 151 25.37 -31.46 2.69
N GLY A 152 24.59 -30.63 1.99
CA GLY A 152 23.59 -31.03 1.00
C GLY A 152 22.15 -31.06 1.54
N SER A 153 21.94 -30.91 2.83
CA SER A 153 20.63 -30.83 3.47
C SER A 153 20.06 -29.43 3.32
N VAL A 154 18.81 -29.31 2.81
CA VAL A 154 18.09 -28.04 2.64
C VAL A 154 16.67 -28.22 3.16
N GLU A 155 16.20 -27.27 3.96
CA GLU A 155 14.83 -27.30 4.51
C GLU A 155 14.22 -25.91 4.61
N ALA A 156 12.89 -25.84 4.74
CA ALA A 156 12.20 -24.60 5.09
C ALA A 156 12.53 -24.22 6.54
N TYR A 157 12.70 -22.91 6.77
CA TYR A 157 12.94 -22.41 8.13
C TYR A 157 11.78 -22.79 9.07
N ALA A 158 12.15 -23.29 10.23
CA ALA A 158 11.29 -23.44 11.41
C ALA A 158 12.01 -22.82 12.61
N GLU A 159 11.27 -22.18 13.50
CA GLU A 159 11.85 -21.62 14.73
C GLU A 159 12.51 -22.72 15.57
N GLY A 160 13.77 -22.49 15.98
CA GLY A 160 14.55 -23.47 16.74
C GLY A 160 15.04 -24.68 15.91
N ALA A 161 15.08 -24.56 14.57
CA ALA A 161 15.65 -25.61 13.71
C ALA A 161 17.08 -25.97 14.13
N THR A 162 17.40 -27.26 14.13
CA THR A 162 18.72 -27.80 14.48
C THR A 162 19.15 -28.84 13.46
N HIS A 163 20.46 -29.02 13.30
CA HIS A 163 21.04 -29.99 12.38
C HIS A 163 22.23 -30.71 13.02
N ASP A 164 22.31 -32.02 12.78
CA ASP A 164 23.41 -32.89 13.20
C ASP A 164 24.24 -33.32 11.98
N TYR A 165 25.53 -33.00 11.98
CA TYR A 165 26.48 -33.35 10.92
C TYR A 165 27.11 -34.73 11.19
N ALA A 166 27.37 -35.47 10.12
CA ALA A 166 27.99 -36.81 10.22
C ALA A 166 29.41 -36.72 10.76
N ASP A 167 30.11 -35.62 10.51
CA ASP A 167 31.52 -35.43 10.87
C ASP A 167 31.74 -34.02 11.44
N ALA A 168 32.98 -33.68 11.73
CA ALA A 168 33.41 -32.37 12.20
C ALA A 168 34.28 -31.66 11.14
N GLU A 169 33.97 -31.87 9.86
CA GLU A 169 34.58 -31.14 8.77
C GLU A 169 33.99 -29.71 8.71
N SER A 170 34.64 -28.84 7.95
CA SER A 170 34.13 -27.48 7.75
C SER A 170 32.88 -27.48 6.88
N HIS A 171 31.79 -26.94 7.41
CA HIS A 171 30.51 -26.74 6.71
C HIS A 171 30.18 -25.24 6.68
N THR A 172 29.38 -24.82 5.71
CA THR A 172 28.83 -23.46 5.66
C THR A 172 27.32 -23.55 5.64
N ALA A 173 26.68 -23.26 6.76
CA ALA A 173 25.24 -23.15 6.83
C ALA A 173 24.81 -21.77 6.28
N VAL A 174 23.85 -21.77 5.34
CA VAL A 174 23.32 -20.56 4.70
C VAL A 174 21.84 -20.44 5.02
N PHE A 175 21.47 -19.30 5.61
CA PHE A 175 20.12 -18.94 6.00
C PHE A 175 19.65 -17.82 5.08
N THR A 176 18.71 -18.11 4.17
CA THR A 176 18.08 -17.09 3.30
C THR A 176 16.70 -16.80 3.85
N MET A 177 16.55 -15.62 4.46
CA MET A 177 15.40 -15.27 5.28
C MET A 177 14.68 -14.03 4.74
N SER A 178 13.36 -14.01 4.82
CA SER A 178 12.50 -12.88 4.48
C SER A 178 11.62 -12.49 5.67
N GLY A 179 11.18 -11.23 5.73
CA GLY A 179 10.36 -10.70 6.82
C GLY A 179 11.15 -10.53 8.13
N THR A 180 12.48 -10.55 8.07
CA THR A 180 13.34 -10.41 9.24
C THR A 180 13.90 -8.99 9.36
N SER A 181 13.93 -8.45 10.58
CA SER A 181 14.52 -7.17 10.94
C SER A 181 15.77 -7.29 11.82
N SER A 182 15.99 -8.47 12.39
CA SER A 182 17.15 -8.75 13.25
C SER A 182 17.40 -10.25 13.33
N PHE A 183 18.61 -10.62 13.75
CA PHE A 183 18.91 -11.99 14.13
C PHE A 183 19.89 -12.01 15.30
N GLU A 184 19.85 -13.11 16.08
CA GLU A 184 20.74 -13.36 17.18
C GLU A 184 21.35 -14.75 17.03
N ILE A 185 22.67 -14.82 17.08
CA ILE A 185 23.43 -16.08 17.05
C ILE A 185 23.78 -16.45 18.48
N GLU A 186 23.30 -17.59 18.96
CA GLU A 186 23.84 -18.17 20.17
C GLU A 186 25.29 -18.60 19.93
N ALA A 187 26.12 -18.63 21.00
CA ALA A 187 27.54 -18.94 20.87
C ALA A 187 27.76 -20.25 20.10
N ILE A 188 28.37 -20.17 18.94
CA ILE A 188 28.80 -21.32 18.13
C ILE A 188 30.27 -21.58 18.48
N GLY A 189 30.56 -22.75 19.07
CA GLY A 189 31.88 -23.06 19.63
C GLY A 189 33.04 -22.93 18.64
N ASP A 190 32.88 -23.49 17.45
CA ASP A 190 33.91 -23.54 16.42
C ASP A 190 33.44 -22.80 15.13
N MET A 191 33.00 -21.54 15.33
CA MET A 191 32.64 -20.67 14.22
C MET A 191 33.89 -20.18 13.49
N GLU A 192 33.97 -20.40 12.20
CA GLU A 192 35.12 -20.10 11.33
C GLU A 192 34.89 -18.78 10.55
N SER A 193 33.65 -18.52 10.14
CA SER A 193 33.31 -17.32 9.38
C SER A 193 31.85 -16.92 9.59
N LEU A 194 31.57 -15.64 9.37
CA LEU A 194 30.22 -15.06 9.32
C LEU A 194 30.16 -14.06 8.18
N THR A 195 29.23 -14.27 7.26
CA THR A 195 28.91 -13.32 6.17
C THR A 195 27.46 -12.96 6.22
N ILE A 196 27.15 -11.66 6.06
CA ILE A 196 25.77 -11.13 6.06
C ILE A 196 25.60 -10.32 4.80
N ALA A 197 24.57 -10.64 4.01
CA ALA A 197 24.09 -9.87 2.88
C ALA A 197 22.63 -9.48 3.11
N VAL A 198 22.26 -8.24 2.78
CA VAL A 198 20.88 -7.72 2.85
C VAL A 198 20.53 -7.23 1.45
N GLU A 199 19.41 -7.69 0.89
CA GLU A 199 18.89 -7.34 -0.44
C GLU A 199 17.56 -6.59 -0.34
#